data_e0caa22ab574aefcf3da707d5b8042c8
#
_entry.id   e0caa22ab574aefcf3da707d5b8042c8
#
_cell.length_a   1.000
_cell.length_b   1.000
_cell.length_c   1.000
_cell.angle_alpha   90.00
_cell.angle_beta   90.00
_cell.angle_gamma   90.00
#
_symmetry.space_group_name_H-M   'P 1'
#
loop_
_entity.id
_entity.type
_entity.pdbx_description
1 polymer ?
#
loop_
_entity_poly.entity_id
_entity_poly.type
_entity_poly.pdbx_seq_one_letter_code
_entity_poly.pdbx_strand_id
1 'polypeptide(L)'
;MMERIFRDVYNQDKEWCITILRYFNPIGAHPSGDMGEDPSALLSNLVPYLQQVAIGKKDHINIFGTDYDTPDGTCLRDYIHVMDIAEGHVKAIEFMQRNGYKGYEVFNLGTGKPSSV
;
A
#
# COMPACT_ATOMS: atom_id res chain seq x y z
N MET A 1 6.00 -15.62 1.91
CA MET A 1 5.82 -16.70 2.92
C MET A 1 4.39 -16.75 3.44
N MET A 2 3.83 -15.67 4.00
CA MET A 2 2.47 -15.65 4.58
C MET A 2 1.36 -16.11 3.63
N GLU A 3 1.33 -15.62 2.41
CA GLU A 3 0.32 -16.02 1.41
C GLU A 3 0.31 -17.53 1.14
N ARG A 4 1.49 -18.16 1.16
CA ARG A 4 1.58 -19.62 0.99
C ARG A 4 0.97 -20.34 2.18
N ILE A 5 1.25 -19.88 3.40
CA ILE A 5 0.67 -20.44 4.63
C ILE A 5 -0.86 -20.35 4.58
N PHE A 6 -1.42 -19.18 4.25
CA PHE A 6 -2.87 -19.02 4.14
C PHE A 6 -3.48 -19.87 3.04
N ARG A 7 -2.78 -20.04 1.93
CA ARG A 7 -3.22 -20.95 0.86
C ARG A 7 -3.24 -22.41 1.33
N ASP A 8 -2.23 -22.82 2.07
CA ASP A 8 -2.14 -24.19 2.61
C ASP A 8 -3.22 -24.43 3.67
N VAL A 9 -3.53 -23.45 4.53
CA VAL A 9 -4.67 -23.47 5.46
C VAL A 9 -5.99 -23.65 4.70
N TYR A 10 -6.24 -22.84 3.67
CA TYR A 10 -7.44 -22.97 2.83
C TYR A 10 -7.50 -24.32 2.10
N ASN A 11 -6.36 -24.85 1.65
CA ASN A 11 -6.32 -26.15 0.97
C ASN A 11 -6.67 -27.30 1.93
N GLN A 12 -6.30 -27.18 3.19
CA GLN A 12 -6.63 -28.17 4.21
C GLN A 12 -8.10 -28.11 4.62
N ASP A 13 -8.66 -26.91 4.71
CA ASP A 13 -10.06 -26.73 5.10
C ASP A 13 -10.71 -25.64 4.22
N LYS A 14 -11.64 -26.07 3.36
CA LYS A 14 -12.35 -25.20 2.40
C LYS A 14 -13.43 -24.32 3.03
N GLU A 15 -13.65 -24.45 4.34
CA GLU A 15 -14.58 -23.60 5.08
C GLU A 15 -14.02 -22.19 5.31
N TRP A 16 -12.70 -22.01 5.17
CA TRP A 16 -12.07 -20.71 5.30
C TRP A 16 -12.46 -19.76 4.17
N CYS A 17 -12.62 -18.49 4.56
CA CYS A 17 -12.71 -17.37 3.64
C CYS A 17 -11.52 -16.47 3.84
N ILE A 18 -10.61 -16.43 2.88
CA ILE A 18 -9.34 -15.71 2.96
C ILE A 18 -9.25 -14.75 1.77
N THR A 19 -9.10 -13.47 2.08
CA THR A 19 -8.81 -12.45 1.08
C THR A 19 -7.49 -11.76 1.42
N ILE A 20 -6.57 -11.77 0.47
CA ILE A 20 -5.25 -11.14 0.59
C ILE A 20 -5.27 -9.87 -0.25
N LEU A 21 -4.92 -8.76 0.38
CA LEU A 21 -4.78 -7.46 -0.27
C LEU A 21 -3.30 -7.11 -0.35
N ARG A 22 -2.78 -6.98 -1.58
CA ARG A 22 -1.43 -6.52 -1.87
C ARG A 22 -1.50 -5.06 -2.27
N TYR A 23 -1.32 -4.17 -1.34
CA TYR A 23 -1.29 -2.74 -1.64
C TYR A 23 0.10 -2.28 -2.02
N PHE A 24 0.14 -1.32 -2.95
CA PHE A 24 1.37 -0.71 -3.43
C PHE A 24 1.85 0.38 -2.47
N ASN A 25 2.30 1.53 -2.92
CA ASN A 25 2.86 2.54 -2.05
C ASN A 25 1.76 3.47 -1.50
N PRO A 26 1.32 3.30 -0.24
CA PRO A 26 0.30 4.17 0.33
C PRO A 26 0.83 5.59 0.56
N ILE A 27 0.02 6.58 0.22
CA ILE A 27 0.28 8.01 0.43
C ILE A 27 -0.98 8.71 0.89
N GLY A 28 -0.83 9.95 1.36
CA GLY A 28 -1.94 10.78 1.78
C GLY A 28 -2.39 10.53 3.23
N ALA A 29 -3.43 11.22 3.62
CA ALA A 29 -4.01 11.18 4.95
C ALA A 29 -5.53 11.32 4.86
N HIS A 30 -6.23 11.19 5.98
CA HIS A 30 -7.68 11.40 6.03
C HIS A 30 -8.02 12.88 5.71
N PRO A 31 -9.09 13.15 4.94
CA PRO A 31 -9.43 14.51 4.51
C PRO A 31 -9.76 15.48 5.65
N SER A 32 -10.14 14.98 6.83
CA SER A 32 -10.38 15.84 8.00
C SER A 32 -9.11 16.53 8.53
N GLY A 33 -7.92 15.97 8.23
CA GLY A 33 -6.66 16.42 8.83
C GLY A 33 -6.41 15.91 10.26
N ASP A 34 -7.36 15.21 10.88
CA ASP A 34 -7.25 14.72 12.26
C ASP A 34 -6.51 13.39 12.38
N MET A 35 -6.36 12.67 11.25
CA MET A 35 -5.67 11.40 11.17
C MET A 35 -4.59 11.46 10.10
N GLY A 36 -3.38 11.11 10.49
CA GLY A 36 -2.21 11.07 9.62
C GLY A 36 -1.19 10.07 10.10
N GLU A 37 0.00 10.15 9.56
CA GLU A 37 1.14 9.34 9.96
C GLU A 37 1.99 10.11 10.99
N ASP A 38 2.23 9.50 12.16
CA ASP A 38 3.15 10.02 13.18
C ASP A 38 4.23 8.97 13.48
N PRO A 39 5.24 8.84 12.62
CA PRO A 39 6.28 7.85 12.77
C PRO A 39 7.18 8.16 13.97
N SER A 40 7.22 7.25 14.95
CA SER A 40 8.12 7.31 16.11
C SER A 40 9.57 6.89 15.78
N ALA A 41 9.82 6.35 14.59
CA ALA A 41 11.09 5.85 14.11
C ALA A 41 11.64 6.67 12.93
N LEU A 42 12.81 6.27 12.41
CA LEU A 42 13.37 6.86 11.19
C LEU A 42 12.38 6.77 10.02
N LEU A 43 12.11 7.91 9.41
CA LEU A 43 11.27 8.01 8.22
C LEU A 43 11.93 7.24 7.07
N SER A 44 11.30 6.14 6.65
CA SER A 44 11.75 5.33 5.52
C SER A 44 10.91 5.55 4.26
N ASN A 45 9.72 6.17 4.41
CA ASN A 45 8.81 6.42 3.31
C ASN A 45 9.07 7.78 2.67
N LEU A 46 8.95 7.85 1.34
CA LEU A 46 9.26 9.03 0.54
C LEU A 46 8.45 10.26 0.95
N VAL A 47 7.11 10.15 0.98
CA VAL A 47 6.23 11.31 1.18
C VAL A 47 6.38 11.93 2.56
N PRO A 48 6.39 11.18 3.69
CA PRO A 48 6.67 11.74 5.00
C PRO A 48 8.04 12.43 5.08
N TYR A 49 9.05 11.89 4.41
CA TYR A 49 10.37 12.52 4.36
C TYR A 49 10.34 13.83 3.57
N LEU A 50 9.70 13.84 2.40
CA LEU A 50 9.49 15.04 1.58
C LEU A 50 8.78 16.14 2.36
N GLN A 51 7.73 15.80 3.12
CA GLN A 51 7.01 16.76 3.96
C GLN A 51 7.93 17.39 5.00
N GLN A 52 8.86 16.63 5.60
CA GLN A 52 9.81 17.17 6.55
C GLN A 52 10.85 18.12 5.91
N VAL A 53 11.23 17.85 4.66
CA VAL A 53 12.06 18.80 3.90
C VAL A 53 11.26 20.05 3.59
N ALA A 54 10.02 19.92 3.14
CA ALA A 54 9.16 21.04 2.78
C ALA A 54 8.90 22.02 3.95
N ILE A 55 8.81 21.50 5.19
CA ILE A 55 8.61 22.32 6.40
C ILE A 55 9.94 22.72 7.09
N GLY A 56 11.08 22.46 6.45
CA GLY A 56 12.41 22.85 6.95
C GLY A 56 12.96 22.03 8.12
N LYS A 57 12.36 20.88 8.43
CA LYS A 57 12.88 19.94 9.45
C LYS A 57 14.04 19.09 8.95
N LYS A 58 14.20 19.00 7.65
CA LYS A 58 15.29 18.32 6.94
C LYS A 58 15.84 19.23 5.86
N ASP A 59 17.13 19.16 5.61
CA ASP A 59 17.80 20.07 4.67
C ASP A 59 17.59 19.69 3.21
N HIS A 60 17.55 18.40 2.91
CA HIS A 60 17.48 17.89 1.55
C HIS A 60 16.89 16.47 1.50
N ILE A 61 16.50 16.07 0.30
CA ILE A 61 16.14 14.68 -0.03
C ILE A 61 17.27 14.04 -0.81
N ASN A 62 17.57 12.77 -0.51
CA ASN A 62 18.52 11.98 -1.27
C ASN A 62 17.81 11.20 -2.36
N ILE A 63 18.27 11.31 -3.58
CA ILE A 63 17.82 10.49 -4.70
C ILE A 63 18.76 9.29 -4.82
N PHE A 64 18.23 8.08 -4.57
CA PHE A 64 18.98 6.83 -4.63
C PHE A 64 18.76 6.16 -5.99
N GLY A 65 19.76 6.26 -6.86
CA GLY A 65 19.73 5.71 -8.21
C GLY A 65 19.14 6.69 -9.22
N THR A 66 19.87 6.85 -10.32
CA THR A 66 19.53 7.72 -11.44
C THR A 66 19.77 7.03 -12.78
N ASP A 67 19.87 5.70 -12.76
CA ASP A 67 20.24 4.82 -13.86
C ASP A 67 19.14 3.84 -14.27
N TYR A 68 17.91 4.06 -13.78
CA TYR A 68 16.74 3.30 -14.22
C TYR A 68 16.30 3.73 -15.63
N ASP A 69 15.71 2.79 -16.36
CA ASP A 69 15.13 3.05 -17.70
C ASP A 69 13.80 3.79 -17.57
N THR A 70 13.88 5.05 -17.18
CA THR A 70 12.76 5.98 -16.98
C THR A 70 13.15 7.36 -17.47
N PRO A 71 12.20 8.27 -17.77
CA PRO A 71 12.52 9.61 -18.29
C PRO A 71 13.43 10.45 -17.40
N ASP A 72 13.42 10.24 -16.10
CA ASP A 72 14.24 10.97 -15.12
C ASP A 72 15.30 10.11 -14.44
N GLY A 73 15.43 8.84 -14.86
CA GLY A 73 16.40 7.90 -14.33
C GLY A 73 16.05 7.34 -12.94
N THR A 74 14.94 7.77 -12.32
CA THR A 74 14.52 7.27 -11.01
C THR A 74 13.61 6.05 -11.13
N CYS A 75 13.40 5.31 -10.04
CA CYS A 75 12.55 4.13 -10.06
C CYS A 75 11.06 4.50 -10.16
N LEU A 76 10.26 3.61 -10.75
CA LEU A 76 8.81 3.73 -10.82
C LEU A 76 8.16 3.15 -9.56
N ARG A 77 7.13 3.85 -9.07
CA ARG A 77 6.27 3.39 -7.97
C ARG A 77 4.81 3.69 -8.28
N ASP A 78 3.92 2.77 -7.96
CA ASP A 78 2.48 3.01 -8.01
C ASP A 78 2.05 3.53 -6.62
N TYR A 79 1.70 4.81 -6.58
CA TYR A 79 1.23 5.47 -5.36
C TYR A 79 -0.28 5.43 -5.32
N ILE A 80 -0.84 4.93 -4.22
CA ILE A 80 -2.28 4.82 -3.98
C ILE A 80 -2.66 5.60 -2.73
N HIS A 81 -3.76 6.33 -2.78
CA HIS A 81 -4.22 7.08 -1.61
C HIS A 81 -4.66 6.14 -0.49
N VAL A 82 -4.28 6.46 0.76
CA VAL A 82 -4.59 5.61 1.93
C VAL A 82 -6.09 5.38 2.12
N MET A 83 -6.94 6.35 1.73
CA MET A 83 -8.39 6.20 1.77
C MET A 83 -8.90 5.15 0.79
N ASP A 84 -8.30 5.05 -0.41
CA ASP A 84 -8.66 4.01 -1.40
C ASP A 84 -8.27 2.62 -0.89
N ILE A 85 -7.14 2.52 -0.18
CA ILE A 85 -6.75 1.28 0.50
C ILE A 85 -7.76 0.92 1.59
N ALA A 86 -8.17 1.89 2.41
CA ALA A 86 -9.17 1.68 3.45
C ALA A 86 -10.51 1.20 2.86
N GLU A 87 -10.97 1.84 1.77
CA GLU A 87 -12.16 1.40 1.05
C GLU A 87 -11.97 -0.01 0.47
N GLY A 88 -10.80 -0.31 -0.07
CA GLY A 88 -10.45 -1.66 -0.54
C GLY A 88 -10.61 -2.73 0.54
N HIS A 89 -10.25 -2.45 1.80
CA HIS A 89 -10.47 -3.35 2.93
C HIS A 89 -11.96 -3.55 3.22
N VAL A 90 -12.74 -2.45 3.23
CA VAL A 90 -14.20 -2.53 3.42
C VAL A 90 -14.84 -3.38 2.33
N LYS A 91 -14.47 -3.13 1.05
CA LYS A 91 -14.95 -3.92 -0.09
C LYS A 91 -14.55 -5.41 -0.03
N ALA A 92 -13.37 -5.70 0.46
CA ALA A 92 -12.94 -7.09 0.68
C ALA A 92 -13.79 -7.78 1.75
N ILE A 93 -14.12 -7.10 2.85
CA ILE A 93 -15.03 -7.63 3.88
C ILE A 93 -16.44 -7.87 3.31
N GLU A 94 -16.99 -6.89 2.60
CA GLU A 94 -18.28 -7.03 1.92
C GLU A 94 -18.29 -8.20 0.93
N PHE A 95 -17.19 -8.38 0.19
CA PHE A 95 -17.03 -9.51 -0.73
C PHE A 95 -17.05 -10.85 0.01
N MET A 96 -16.31 -10.98 1.11
CA MET A 96 -16.27 -12.20 1.92
C MET A 96 -17.62 -12.54 2.57
N GLN A 97 -18.44 -11.52 2.86
CA GLN A 97 -19.78 -11.72 3.46
C GLN A 97 -20.86 -12.08 2.46
N ARG A 98 -20.60 -12.01 1.15
CA ARG A 98 -21.60 -12.29 0.11
C ARG A 98 -21.98 -13.77 0.08
N ASN A 99 -23.25 -14.06 0.38
CA ASN A 99 -23.85 -15.39 0.17
C ASN A 99 -23.08 -16.59 0.76
N GLY A 100 -22.40 -16.38 1.89
CA GLY A 100 -21.60 -17.44 2.51
C GLY A 100 -20.38 -17.84 1.67
N TYR A 101 -19.80 -16.88 0.93
CA TYR A 101 -18.61 -17.12 0.11
C TYR A 101 -17.50 -17.76 0.94
N LYS A 102 -16.91 -18.81 0.39
CA LYS A 102 -15.73 -19.49 0.93
C LYS A 102 -14.69 -19.54 -0.19
N GLY A 103 -13.46 -19.20 0.12
CA GLY A 103 -12.46 -19.14 -0.93
C GLY A 103 -11.14 -18.52 -0.48
N TYR A 104 -10.20 -18.54 -1.40
CA TYR A 104 -8.90 -17.88 -1.26
C TYR A 104 -8.70 -16.96 -2.46
N GLU A 105 -8.73 -15.66 -2.21
CA GLU A 105 -8.57 -14.65 -3.25
C GLU A 105 -7.43 -13.70 -2.95
N VAL A 106 -6.80 -13.21 -4.00
CA VAL A 106 -5.69 -12.26 -3.90
C VAL A 106 -5.96 -11.07 -4.82
N PHE A 107 -5.98 -9.88 -4.26
CA PHE A 107 -6.19 -8.64 -5.00
C PHE A 107 -4.98 -7.71 -4.85
N ASN A 108 -4.56 -7.12 -5.95
CA ASN A 108 -3.60 -6.02 -5.93
C ASN A 108 -4.37 -4.70 -5.79
N LEU A 109 -3.97 -3.88 -4.82
CA LEU A 109 -4.49 -2.52 -4.63
C LEU A 109 -3.45 -1.51 -5.08
N GLY A 110 -3.64 -0.98 -6.26
CA GLY A 110 -2.82 0.03 -6.91
C GLY A 110 -3.63 0.78 -7.95
N THR A 111 -3.09 1.87 -8.46
CA THR A 111 -3.75 2.70 -9.48
C THR A 111 -3.53 2.17 -10.91
N GLY A 112 -2.52 1.32 -11.10
CA GLY A 112 -2.06 0.88 -12.41
C GLY A 112 -1.36 2.00 -13.22
N LYS A 113 -1.04 3.13 -12.57
CA LYS A 113 -0.38 4.28 -13.18
C LYS A 113 0.85 4.66 -12.34
N PRO A 114 1.98 3.98 -12.55
CA PRO A 114 3.19 4.29 -11.80
C PRO A 114 3.73 5.67 -12.17
N SER A 115 4.36 6.32 -11.21
CA SER A 115 5.11 7.56 -11.39
C SER A 115 6.57 7.35 -11.00
N SER A 116 7.48 8.08 -11.64
CA SER A 116 8.87 8.18 -11.18
C SER A 116 8.96 8.98 -9.87
N VAL A 117 9.96 8.71 -9.08
CA VAL A 117 10.13 9.28 -7.74
C VAL A 117 10.56 10.75 -7.75
#